data_90069af8e898aa206f4fa23e27363c72
#
_entry.id   90069af8e898aa206f4fa23e27363c72
#
_cell.length_a   1.000
_cell.length_b   1.000
_cell.length_c   1.000
_cell.angle_alpha   90.00
_cell.angle_beta   90.00
_cell.angle_gamma   90.00
#
_symmetry.space_group_name_H-M   'P 1'
#
loop_
_entity.id
_entity.type
_entity.pdbx_description
1 polymer ?
#
loop_
_entity_poly.entity_id
_entity_poly.type
_entity_poly.pdbx_seq_one_letter_code
_entity_poly.pdbx_strand_id
1 'polypeptide(L)'
;YYLNDQGIMQTGWLYWDGHWYLLGNSGAMQTGWNYVDGNWYYFNSWGYMACGGWQYVGSVDYKFSSSGAMVGAWVDVPCYMQYPELPTGCESVALTNLLNYYGFGLSKTTIAGHYLPLSWSNNFVTAFAGDPFTGTGGLNGCVAPAIVIAGNNYLSAAGSSLRAVDVSFSSIPALKSRLSCGQPIEVWNTEWGGYPGGRYAASWYNGHSYGLWGGNHAVVLKGYDDEEGIVYVSDSISGDVTRDAKVFFSTWQMMDSQAVAIE
;
A
#
# COMPACT_ATOMS: atom_id res chain seq x y z
N TYR A 1 -9.69 1.62 37.46
CA TYR A 1 -10.64 0.58 37.87
C TYR A 1 -12.04 1.20 37.96
N TYR A 2 -13.05 0.44 37.56
CA TYR A 2 -14.45 0.81 37.73
C TYR A 2 -15.15 -0.22 38.61
N LEU A 3 -15.85 0.26 39.61
CA LEU A 3 -16.69 -0.57 40.49
C LEU A 3 -18.15 -0.23 40.24
N ASN A 4 -19.00 -1.23 40.12
CA ASN A 4 -20.45 -1.00 40.01
C ASN A 4 -21.05 -0.54 41.39
N ASP A 5 -22.34 -0.25 41.42
CA ASP A 5 -23.06 0.22 42.62
C ASP A 5 -23.00 -0.77 43.81
N GLN A 6 -22.64 -2.04 43.55
CA GLN A 6 -22.43 -3.08 44.56
C GLN A 6 -20.98 -3.20 45.01
N GLY A 7 -20.05 -2.34 44.50
CA GLY A 7 -18.64 -2.38 44.80
C GLY A 7 -17.88 -3.48 44.05
N ILE A 8 -18.48 -4.11 43.05
CA ILE A 8 -17.85 -5.18 42.24
C ILE A 8 -17.05 -4.59 41.11
N MET A 9 -15.77 -4.97 41.04
CA MET A 9 -14.88 -4.57 39.96
C MET A 9 -15.40 -5.06 38.60
N GLN A 10 -15.46 -4.15 37.63
CA GLN A 10 -15.88 -4.45 36.28
C GLN A 10 -14.69 -4.79 35.39
N THR A 11 -14.92 -5.62 34.38
CA THR A 11 -13.96 -6.02 33.32
C THR A 11 -14.67 -6.03 31.98
N GLY A 12 -13.90 -6.02 30.88
CA GLY A 12 -14.46 -6.00 29.53
C GLY A 12 -14.95 -4.61 29.13
N TRP A 13 -15.95 -4.58 28.26
CA TRP A 13 -16.50 -3.33 27.72
C TRP A 13 -17.31 -2.57 28.78
N LEU A 14 -17.04 -1.27 28.89
CA LEU A 14 -17.71 -0.35 29.79
C LEU A 14 -18.14 0.90 29.02
N TYR A 15 -19.43 1.21 29.05
CA TYR A 15 -19.94 2.53 28.60
C TYR A 15 -20.17 3.40 29.83
N TRP A 16 -19.45 4.51 29.94
CA TRP A 16 -19.55 5.42 31.07
C TRP A 16 -19.29 6.87 30.61
N ASP A 17 -20.07 7.79 31.09
CA ASP A 17 -19.97 9.24 30.81
C ASP A 17 -19.86 9.58 29.31
N GLY A 18 -20.68 8.90 28.48
CA GLY A 18 -20.73 9.14 27.04
C GLY A 18 -19.60 8.48 26.23
N HIS A 19 -18.72 7.70 26.86
CA HIS A 19 -17.58 7.06 26.20
C HIS A 19 -17.54 5.54 26.43
N TRP A 20 -17.03 4.82 25.47
CA TRP A 20 -16.68 3.42 25.61
C TRP A 20 -15.25 3.26 26.11
N TYR A 21 -15.06 2.35 27.05
CA TYR A 21 -13.80 1.91 27.60
C TYR A 21 -13.67 0.40 27.51
N LEU A 22 -12.41 -0.08 27.52
CA LEU A 22 -12.10 -1.48 27.67
C LEU A 22 -11.35 -1.67 29.01
N LEU A 23 -11.84 -2.57 29.86
CA LEU A 23 -11.20 -2.94 31.10
C LEU A 23 -10.61 -4.34 30.96
N GLY A 24 -9.33 -4.49 31.26
CA GLY A 24 -8.65 -5.78 31.27
C GLY A 24 -9.16 -6.71 32.38
N ASN A 25 -8.73 -7.96 32.38
CA ASN A 25 -9.11 -8.96 33.39
C ASN A 25 -8.76 -8.54 34.85
N SER A 26 -7.76 -7.68 35.00
CA SER A 26 -7.41 -7.08 36.28
C SER A 26 -8.25 -5.87 36.67
N GLY A 27 -9.22 -5.47 35.83
CA GLY A 27 -10.00 -4.24 35.97
C GLY A 27 -9.24 -2.97 35.54
N ALA A 28 -8.02 -3.08 35.05
CA ALA A 28 -7.25 -1.93 34.57
C ALA A 28 -7.79 -1.44 33.22
N MET A 29 -8.00 -0.12 33.10
CA MET A 29 -8.38 0.54 31.85
C MET A 29 -7.30 0.30 30.78
N GLN A 30 -7.72 -0.10 29.58
CA GLN A 30 -6.84 -0.29 28.43
C GLN A 30 -6.72 1.02 27.65
N THR A 31 -5.54 1.23 27.05
CA THR A 31 -5.23 2.36 26.14
C THR A 31 -4.46 1.85 24.93
N GLY A 32 -4.36 2.66 23.87
CA GLY A 32 -3.70 2.27 22.63
C GLY A 32 -4.49 1.22 21.86
N TRP A 33 -3.80 0.44 21.05
CA TRP A 33 -4.40 -0.58 20.17
C TRP A 33 -4.75 -1.86 20.96
N ASN A 34 -5.96 -2.33 20.81
CA ASN A 34 -6.46 -3.57 21.40
C ASN A 34 -7.21 -4.40 20.34
N TYR A 35 -6.90 -5.70 20.28
CA TYR A 35 -7.58 -6.65 19.41
C TYR A 35 -8.62 -7.44 20.20
N VAL A 36 -9.90 -7.28 19.85
CA VAL A 36 -11.02 -7.88 20.58
C VAL A 36 -12.00 -8.47 19.57
N ASP A 37 -12.36 -9.73 19.73
CA ASP A 37 -13.35 -10.45 18.91
C ASP A 37 -13.18 -10.27 17.40
N GLY A 38 -11.92 -10.35 16.92
CA GLY A 38 -11.62 -10.29 15.50
C GLY A 38 -11.42 -8.88 14.94
N ASN A 39 -11.54 -7.82 15.74
CA ASN A 39 -11.41 -6.43 15.32
C ASN A 39 -10.36 -5.67 16.12
N TRP A 40 -9.71 -4.70 15.47
CA TRP A 40 -8.85 -3.74 16.13
C TRP A 40 -9.64 -2.53 16.60
N TYR A 41 -9.35 -2.08 17.83
CA TYR A 41 -9.88 -0.89 18.47
C TYR A 41 -8.75 -0.03 18.97
N TYR A 42 -8.94 1.28 18.98
CA TYR A 42 -7.99 2.22 19.54
C TYR A 42 -8.61 3.00 20.69
N PHE A 43 -7.90 3.09 21.80
CA PHE A 43 -8.28 3.87 22.98
C PHE A 43 -7.22 4.96 23.21
N ASN A 44 -7.64 6.21 23.32
CA ASN A 44 -6.72 7.30 23.60
C ASN A 44 -6.13 7.21 25.02
N SER A 45 -5.30 8.18 25.41
CA SER A 45 -4.67 8.19 26.76
C SER A 45 -5.67 8.33 27.93
N TRP A 46 -6.87 8.81 27.67
CA TRP A 46 -7.97 8.87 28.65
C TRP A 46 -8.78 7.56 28.69
N GLY A 47 -8.47 6.59 27.85
CA GLY A 47 -9.20 5.34 27.70
C GLY A 47 -10.46 5.44 26.82
N TYR A 48 -10.69 6.57 26.13
CA TYR A 48 -11.85 6.73 25.25
C TYR A 48 -11.65 5.99 23.93
N MET A 49 -12.60 5.14 23.58
CA MET A 49 -12.58 4.42 22.31
C MET A 49 -12.74 5.38 21.13
N ALA A 50 -11.87 5.25 20.14
CA ALA A 50 -12.02 5.89 18.85
C ALA A 50 -13.22 5.29 18.10
N CYS A 51 -14.11 6.11 17.54
CA CYS A 51 -15.26 5.66 16.77
C CYS A 51 -15.75 6.74 15.80
N GLY A 52 -16.45 6.31 14.75
CA GLY A 52 -17.20 7.17 13.85
C GLY A 52 -16.34 8.11 13.01
N GLY A 53 -15.47 7.56 12.13
CA GLY A 53 -14.72 8.34 11.15
C GLY A 53 -13.20 8.19 11.22
N TRP A 54 -12.51 9.11 10.55
CA TRP A 54 -11.05 9.11 10.46
C TRP A 54 -10.40 9.76 11.67
N GLN A 55 -9.33 9.14 12.18
CA GLN A 55 -8.51 9.66 13.27
C GLN A 55 -7.03 9.39 12.99
N TYR A 56 -6.21 10.41 13.15
CA TYR A 56 -4.75 10.33 13.00
C TYR A 56 -4.11 9.74 14.25
N VAL A 57 -3.42 8.60 14.09
CA VAL A 57 -2.72 7.93 15.19
C VAL A 57 -1.29 7.59 14.73
N GLY A 58 -0.31 8.18 15.37
CA GLY A 58 1.09 8.03 14.98
C GLY A 58 1.39 8.71 13.64
N SER A 59 1.49 7.96 12.57
CA SER A 59 1.77 8.42 11.20
C SER A 59 0.74 7.96 10.17
N VAL A 60 -0.38 7.42 10.61
CA VAL A 60 -1.43 6.82 9.77
C VAL A 60 -2.78 7.41 10.16
N ASP A 61 -3.60 7.71 9.16
CA ASP A 61 -5.02 7.98 9.35
C ASP A 61 -5.79 6.66 9.37
N TYR A 62 -6.49 6.39 10.46
CA TYR A 62 -7.33 5.19 10.62
C TYR A 62 -8.80 5.56 10.62
N LYS A 63 -9.60 4.78 9.90
CA LYS A 63 -11.05 4.89 9.96
C LYS A 63 -11.62 3.89 10.95
N PHE A 64 -12.47 4.41 11.84
CA PHE A 64 -13.22 3.61 12.81
C PHE A 64 -14.72 3.66 12.48
N SER A 65 -15.36 2.51 12.50
CA SER A 65 -16.82 2.40 12.37
C SER A 65 -17.53 3.08 13.54
N SER A 66 -18.83 3.20 13.46
CA SER A 66 -19.65 3.67 14.58
C SER A 66 -19.56 2.79 15.84
N SER A 67 -19.22 1.51 15.67
CA SER A 67 -18.97 0.57 16.78
C SER A 67 -17.53 0.61 17.31
N GLY A 68 -16.65 1.43 16.72
CA GLY A 68 -15.26 1.57 17.10
C GLY A 68 -14.28 0.57 16.44
N ALA A 69 -14.78 -0.38 15.65
CA ALA A 69 -13.89 -1.28 14.91
C ALA A 69 -13.11 -0.52 13.82
N MET A 70 -11.79 -0.74 13.71
CA MET A 70 -10.99 -0.20 12.64
C MET A 70 -11.40 -0.83 11.30
N VAL A 71 -11.79 0.00 10.33
CA VAL A 71 -12.31 -0.41 9.02
C VAL A 71 -11.52 0.20 7.86
N GLY A 72 -10.52 1.03 8.12
CA GLY A 72 -9.70 1.65 7.09
C GLY A 72 -8.38 2.16 7.62
N ALA A 73 -7.43 2.36 6.71
CA ALA A 73 -6.16 3.00 6.96
C ALA A 73 -5.71 3.76 5.70
N TRP A 74 -5.07 4.92 5.89
CA TRP A 74 -4.56 5.76 4.81
C TRP A 74 -3.26 6.45 5.23
N VAL A 75 -2.34 6.59 4.26
CA VAL A 75 -1.09 7.35 4.42
C VAL A 75 -0.92 8.32 3.26
N ASP A 76 -0.31 9.48 3.54
CA ASP A 76 -0.09 10.52 2.54
C ASP A 76 1.19 10.22 1.73
N VAL A 77 1.00 9.61 0.55
CA VAL A 77 2.08 9.33 -0.39
C VAL A 77 2.11 10.43 -1.45
N PRO A 78 3.27 11.05 -1.74
CA PRO A 78 3.40 11.99 -2.85
C PRO A 78 2.94 11.36 -4.17
N CYS A 79 2.34 12.19 -5.06
CA CYS A 79 1.86 11.73 -6.35
C CYS A 79 2.50 12.54 -7.48
N TYR A 80 3.60 12.03 -8.05
CA TYR A 80 4.23 12.63 -9.23
C TYR A 80 3.59 12.05 -10.50
N MET A 81 3.30 12.94 -11.46
CA MET A 81 2.75 12.56 -12.76
C MET A 81 3.87 12.15 -13.71
N GLN A 82 3.71 11.02 -14.42
CA GLN A 82 4.76 10.49 -15.30
C GLN A 82 4.98 11.35 -16.57
N TYR A 83 3.93 11.93 -17.10
CA TYR A 83 4.01 12.77 -18.30
C TYR A 83 4.61 14.16 -18.00
N PRO A 84 5.24 14.80 -19.01
CA PRO A 84 5.54 14.25 -20.35
C PRO A 84 6.83 13.40 -20.41
N GLU A 85 7.68 13.38 -19.37
CA GLU A 85 9.07 12.88 -19.43
C GLU A 85 9.16 11.35 -19.49
N LEU A 86 8.17 10.63 -18.93
CA LEU A 86 8.20 9.17 -18.79
C LEU A 86 6.91 8.53 -19.34
N PRO A 87 6.68 8.57 -20.68
CA PRO A 87 5.43 8.08 -21.25
C PRO A 87 5.12 6.61 -20.96
N THR A 88 6.12 5.79 -20.65
CA THR A 88 5.93 4.38 -20.28
C THR A 88 6.61 4.02 -18.94
N GLY A 89 6.91 5.03 -18.11
CA GLY A 89 7.69 4.83 -16.88
C GLY A 89 6.87 4.74 -15.60
N CYS A 90 5.63 4.26 -15.65
CA CYS A 90 4.74 4.20 -14.49
C CYS A 90 5.36 3.47 -13.30
N GLU A 91 6.06 2.34 -13.52
CA GLU A 91 6.70 1.56 -12.49
C GLU A 91 7.80 2.36 -11.77
N SER A 92 8.64 3.08 -12.53
CA SER A 92 9.70 3.89 -11.94
C SER A 92 9.17 5.13 -11.21
N VAL A 93 8.03 5.69 -11.65
CA VAL A 93 7.38 6.81 -10.97
C VAL A 93 6.66 6.33 -9.71
N ALA A 94 5.99 5.18 -9.75
CA ALA A 94 5.38 4.58 -8.57
C ALA A 94 6.43 4.29 -7.48
N LEU A 95 7.58 3.70 -7.86
CA LEU A 95 8.71 3.51 -6.93
C LEU A 95 9.25 4.86 -6.41
N THR A 96 9.34 5.90 -7.25
CA THR A 96 9.77 7.24 -6.81
C THR A 96 8.81 7.81 -5.78
N ASN A 97 7.49 7.71 -6.01
CA ASN A 97 6.46 8.14 -5.07
C ASN A 97 6.59 7.39 -3.74
N LEU A 98 6.79 6.08 -3.81
CA LEU A 98 6.99 5.21 -2.65
C LEU A 98 8.25 5.61 -1.86
N LEU A 99 9.40 5.79 -2.51
CA LEU A 99 10.65 6.23 -1.87
C LEU A 99 10.53 7.64 -1.26
N ASN A 100 9.83 8.56 -1.95
CA ASN A 100 9.61 9.90 -1.43
C ASN A 100 8.71 9.94 -0.19
N TYR A 101 7.78 9.00 -0.05
CA TYR A 101 7.05 8.79 1.20
C TYR A 101 8.01 8.50 2.37
N TYR A 102 9.11 7.76 2.12
CA TYR A 102 10.15 7.50 3.12
C TYR A 102 11.19 8.64 3.23
N GLY A 103 10.97 9.78 2.58
CA GLY A 103 11.74 11.01 2.79
C GLY A 103 12.98 11.18 1.91
N PHE A 104 13.13 10.43 0.81
CA PHE A 104 14.32 10.51 -0.04
C PHE A 104 14.37 11.74 -0.97
N GLY A 105 13.23 12.36 -1.30
CA GLY A 105 13.20 13.62 -2.05
C GLY A 105 13.66 13.53 -3.50
N LEU A 106 13.34 12.41 -4.20
CA LEU A 106 13.74 12.14 -5.57
C LEU A 106 12.90 12.93 -6.59
N SER A 107 13.53 13.31 -7.71
CA SER A 107 12.78 13.70 -8.89
C SER A 107 12.16 12.46 -9.56
N LYS A 108 11.04 12.62 -10.28
CA LYS A 108 10.33 11.51 -10.94
C LYS A 108 11.18 10.72 -11.95
N THR A 109 12.23 11.35 -12.49
CA THR A 109 13.11 10.74 -13.49
C THR A 109 14.32 10.03 -12.90
N THR A 110 14.59 10.19 -11.59
CA THR A 110 15.81 9.69 -10.95
C THR A 110 15.92 8.17 -11.05
N ILE A 111 14.87 7.44 -10.69
CA ILE A 111 14.89 5.96 -10.75
C ILE A 111 15.02 5.48 -12.20
N ALA A 112 14.19 5.98 -13.10
CA ALA A 112 14.23 5.59 -14.51
C ALA A 112 15.57 5.88 -15.18
N GLY A 113 16.20 7.01 -14.86
CA GLY A 113 17.43 7.46 -15.53
C GLY A 113 18.72 6.84 -14.99
N HIS A 114 18.74 6.38 -13.73
CA HIS A 114 20.00 6.01 -13.09
C HIS A 114 20.02 4.65 -12.39
N TYR A 115 18.86 4.10 -12.02
CA TYR A 115 18.80 2.93 -11.14
C TYR A 115 17.99 1.77 -11.73
N LEU A 116 17.07 2.04 -12.66
CA LEU A 116 16.27 1.03 -13.33
C LEU A 116 17.14 0.32 -14.39
N PRO A 117 17.40 -0.99 -14.31
CA PRO A 117 18.05 -1.70 -15.38
C PRO A 117 17.21 -1.68 -16.64
N LEU A 118 17.81 -1.43 -17.81
CA LEU A 118 17.14 -1.46 -19.10
C LEU A 118 17.54 -2.70 -19.90
N SER A 119 16.62 -3.23 -20.70
CA SER A 119 16.84 -4.37 -21.57
C SER A 119 16.23 -4.14 -22.95
N TRP A 120 17.02 -4.33 -23.98
CA TRP A 120 16.61 -4.30 -25.39
C TRP A 120 16.30 -5.70 -25.95
N SER A 121 16.36 -6.75 -25.09
CA SER A 121 16.11 -8.16 -25.42
C SER A 121 14.82 -8.72 -24.83
N ASN A 122 13.84 -7.87 -24.53
CA ASN A 122 12.56 -8.23 -23.92
C ASN A 122 12.66 -8.90 -22.53
N ASN A 123 13.78 -8.73 -21.82
CA ASN A 123 13.84 -9.11 -20.40
C ASN A 123 13.10 -8.06 -19.57
N PHE A 124 11.85 -8.34 -19.26
CA PHE A 124 10.99 -7.49 -18.45
C PHE A 124 10.94 -7.90 -16.97
N VAL A 125 11.61 -8.99 -16.58
CA VAL A 125 11.57 -9.52 -15.22
C VAL A 125 12.62 -8.88 -14.32
N THR A 126 13.85 -8.76 -14.78
CA THR A 126 14.96 -8.17 -14.01
C THR A 126 15.43 -6.82 -14.56
N ALA A 127 14.74 -6.32 -15.58
CA ALA A 127 15.00 -5.03 -16.21
C ALA A 127 13.69 -4.48 -16.82
N PHE A 128 13.66 -3.21 -17.16
CA PHE A 128 12.63 -2.62 -17.99
C PHE A 128 12.90 -2.98 -19.47
N ALA A 129 11.93 -3.61 -20.12
CA ALA A 129 12.07 -4.04 -21.51
C ALA A 129 11.72 -2.89 -22.46
N GLY A 130 12.68 -2.03 -22.79
CA GLY A 130 12.54 -0.84 -23.62
C GLY A 130 13.13 0.40 -22.96
N ASP A 131 12.61 1.56 -23.34
CA ASP A 131 13.03 2.86 -22.82
C ASP A 131 11.83 3.61 -22.22
N PRO A 132 11.80 3.83 -20.88
CA PRO A 132 10.68 4.52 -20.23
C PRO A 132 10.53 5.99 -20.64
N PHE A 133 11.58 6.63 -21.20
CA PHE A 133 11.55 8.04 -21.64
C PHE A 133 10.97 8.21 -23.02
N THR A 134 11.05 7.21 -23.88
CA THR A 134 10.59 7.30 -25.28
C THR A 134 9.42 6.36 -25.59
N GLY A 135 9.21 5.35 -24.76
CA GLY A 135 8.23 4.31 -25.03
C GLY A 135 8.58 3.44 -26.22
N THR A 136 9.86 3.26 -26.52
CA THR A 136 10.37 2.49 -27.67
C THR A 136 11.29 1.37 -27.25
N GLY A 137 11.59 0.46 -28.19
CA GLY A 137 12.68 -0.51 -28.05
C GLY A 137 12.34 -1.81 -27.35
N GLY A 138 11.06 -2.17 -27.19
CA GLY A 138 10.69 -3.45 -26.57
C GLY A 138 9.25 -3.55 -26.13
N LEU A 139 8.99 -4.29 -25.06
CA LEU A 139 7.66 -4.51 -24.49
C LEU A 139 7.15 -3.29 -23.69
N ASN A 140 8.01 -2.32 -23.43
CA ASN A 140 7.74 -1.06 -22.72
C ASN A 140 7.09 -1.27 -21.34
N GLY A 141 7.72 -2.09 -20.53
CA GLY A 141 7.28 -2.36 -19.17
C GLY A 141 8.21 -3.30 -18.42
N CYS A 142 7.99 -3.41 -17.14
CA CYS A 142 8.65 -4.39 -16.27
C CYS A 142 7.70 -4.88 -15.18
N VAL A 143 8.16 -5.83 -14.40
CA VAL A 143 7.43 -6.46 -13.30
C VAL A 143 8.15 -6.28 -11.97
N ALA A 144 7.53 -6.65 -10.86
CA ALA A 144 7.99 -6.40 -9.50
C ALA A 144 9.50 -6.68 -9.25
N PRO A 145 10.11 -7.80 -9.70
CA PRO A 145 11.53 -8.02 -9.48
C PRO A 145 12.47 -6.94 -10.08
N ALA A 146 12.13 -6.35 -11.24
CA ALA A 146 12.95 -5.28 -11.83
C ALA A 146 12.89 -4.00 -10.96
N ILE A 147 11.73 -3.71 -10.37
CA ILE A 147 11.55 -2.56 -9.47
C ILE A 147 12.23 -2.80 -8.13
N VAL A 148 12.21 -4.02 -7.61
CA VAL A 148 13.02 -4.39 -6.42
C VAL A 148 14.51 -4.16 -6.67
N ILE A 149 15.02 -4.54 -7.84
CA ILE A 149 16.40 -4.28 -8.22
C ILE A 149 16.67 -2.77 -8.30
N ALA A 150 15.81 -2.00 -8.97
CA ALA A 150 15.95 -0.56 -9.09
C ALA A 150 15.94 0.14 -7.72
N GLY A 151 14.99 -0.24 -6.86
CA GLY A 151 14.89 0.29 -5.50
C GLY A 151 16.13 -0.01 -4.65
N ASN A 152 16.61 -1.24 -4.70
CA ASN A 152 17.81 -1.63 -3.95
C ASN A 152 19.10 -1.02 -4.50
N ASN A 153 19.21 -0.80 -5.82
CA ASN A 153 20.30 -0.04 -6.41
C ASN A 153 20.34 1.39 -5.86
N TYR A 154 19.19 2.06 -5.80
CA TYR A 154 19.09 3.40 -5.24
C TYR A 154 19.36 3.41 -3.73
N LEU A 155 18.68 2.57 -2.95
CA LEU A 155 18.79 2.54 -1.48
C LEU A 155 20.22 2.23 -1.04
N SER A 156 20.92 1.33 -1.74
CA SER A 156 22.33 1.05 -1.51
C SER A 156 23.21 2.26 -1.79
N ALA A 157 22.98 2.95 -2.92
CA ALA A 157 23.74 4.17 -3.28
C ALA A 157 23.48 5.31 -2.29
N ALA A 158 22.28 5.39 -1.72
CA ALA A 158 21.91 6.36 -0.70
C ALA A 158 22.42 6.01 0.72
N GLY A 159 23.07 4.84 0.89
CA GLY A 159 23.53 4.36 2.20
C GLY A 159 22.39 4.04 3.18
N SER A 160 21.21 3.76 2.68
CA SER A 160 20.03 3.45 3.49
C SER A 160 20.06 2.02 4.01
N SER A 161 19.53 1.81 5.22
CA SER A 161 19.26 0.47 5.76
C SER A 161 17.96 -0.13 5.22
N LEU A 162 17.08 0.68 4.62
CA LEU A 162 15.84 0.21 4.00
C LEU A 162 16.12 -0.66 2.78
N ARG A 163 15.16 -1.51 2.45
CA ARG A 163 15.23 -2.41 1.29
C ARG A 163 13.91 -2.42 0.55
N ALA A 164 13.99 -2.45 -0.78
CA ALA A 164 12.87 -2.82 -1.62
C ALA A 164 12.72 -4.35 -1.61
N VAL A 165 11.52 -4.84 -1.36
CA VAL A 165 11.21 -6.27 -1.28
C VAL A 165 10.04 -6.63 -2.19
N ASP A 166 10.15 -7.79 -2.83
CA ASP A 166 9.07 -8.36 -3.61
C ASP A 166 8.05 -9.01 -2.66
N VAL A 167 6.88 -8.39 -2.57
CA VAL A 167 5.75 -8.88 -1.77
C VAL A 167 4.60 -9.37 -2.66
N SER A 168 4.90 -9.67 -3.92
CA SER A 168 3.97 -10.28 -4.87
C SER A 168 3.37 -11.57 -4.30
N PHE A 169 2.20 -11.95 -4.82
CA PHE A 169 1.45 -13.15 -4.41
C PHE A 169 0.97 -13.13 -2.94
N SER A 170 1.08 -11.98 -2.27
CA SER A 170 0.51 -11.78 -0.94
C SER A 170 -1.02 -11.88 -0.97
N SER A 171 -1.63 -12.11 0.18
CA SER A 171 -3.09 -12.00 0.31
C SER A 171 -3.54 -10.53 0.46
N ILE A 172 -4.79 -10.23 0.09
CA ILE A 172 -5.38 -8.89 0.29
C ILE A 172 -5.30 -8.47 1.77
N PRO A 173 -5.63 -9.32 2.77
CA PRO A 173 -5.43 -8.97 4.18
C PRO A 173 -3.98 -8.62 4.53
N ALA A 174 -2.98 -9.28 3.91
CA ALA A 174 -1.57 -8.94 4.14
C ALA A 174 -1.21 -7.54 3.60
N LEU A 175 -1.72 -7.15 2.42
CA LEU A 175 -1.55 -5.79 1.90
C LEU A 175 -2.22 -4.76 2.82
N LYS A 176 -3.46 -5.00 3.27
CA LYS A 176 -4.15 -4.11 4.22
C LYS A 176 -3.42 -4.00 5.56
N SER A 177 -2.84 -5.10 6.06
CA SER A 177 -2.03 -5.07 7.27
C SER A 177 -0.80 -4.18 7.13
N ARG A 178 -0.12 -4.20 5.96
CA ARG A 178 1.00 -3.29 5.68
C ARG A 178 0.55 -1.83 5.69
N LEU A 179 -0.55 -1.51 5.03
CA LEU A 179 -1.12 -0.15 5.03
C LEU A 179 -1.46 0.32 6.45
N SER A 180 -2.03 -0.56 7.27
CA SER A 180 -2.33 -0.26 8.68
C SER A 180 -1.06 -0.10 9.54
N CYS A 181 0.09 -0.55 9.06
CA CYS A 181 1.41 -0.29 9.66
C CYS A 181 2.12 0.93 9.06
N GLY A 182 1.44 1.72 8.22
CA GLY A 182 2.05 2.89 7.57
C GLY A 182 2.98 2.53 6.42
N GLN A 183 2.80 1.38 5.78
CA GLN A 183 3.62 0.89 4.67
C GLN A 183 2.82 0.89 3.37
N PRO A 184 2.88 1.95 2.55
CA PRO A 184 2.30 1.95 1.22
C PRO A 184 3.03 0.95 0.30
N ILE A 185 2.36 0.54 -0.78
CA ILE A 185 2.79 -0.60 -1.60
C ILE A 185 2.63 -0.23 -3.07
N GLU A 186 3.69 -0.39 -3.87
CA GLU A 186 3.56 -0.36 -5.32
C GLU A 186 2.92 -1.66 -5.80
N VAL A 187 1.89 -1.56 -6.64
CA VAL A 187 1.14 -2.71 -7.18
C VAL A 187 0.85 -2.53 -8.67
N TRP A 188 0.74 -3.64 -9.40
CA TRP A 188 0.36 -3.62 -10.82
C TRP A 188 -1.14 -3.72 -10.98
N ASN A 189 -1.70 -2.80 -11.74
CA ASN A 189 -3.12 -2.69 -12.07
C ASN A 189 -3.26 -2.25 -13.53
N THR A 190 -4.37 -1.65 -13.92
CA THR A 190 -4.57 -1.10 -15.26
C THR A 190 -4.70 0.41 -15.25
N GLU A 191 -4.29 1.06 -16.35
CA GLU A 191 -4.41 2.51 -16.55
C GLU A 191 -5.83 3.03 -16.31
N TRP A 192 -6.86 2.24 -16.68
CA TRP A 192 -8.27 2.61 -16.52
C TRP A 192 -8.92 2.11 -15.22
N GLY A 193 -8.17 1.41 -14.36
CA GLY A 193 -8.67 0.90 -13.08
C GLY A 193 -9.72 -0.21 -13.18
N GLY A 194 -9.87 -0.81 -14.37
CA GLY A 194 -10.77 -1.94 -14.63
C GLY A 194 -10.01 -3.22 -14.97
N TYR A 195 -10.69 -4.22 -15.52
CA TYR A 195 -10.08 -5.51 -15.83
C TYR A 195 -9.01 -5.40 -16.93
N PRO A 196 -7.91 -6.18 -16.86
CA PRO A 196 -6.82 -6.11 -17.82
C PRO A 196 -7.22 -6.68 -19.18
N GLY A 197 -6.48 -6.29 -20.21
CA GLY A 197 -6.43 -7.01 -21.47
C GLY A 197 -5.75 -8.36 -21.34
N GLY A 198 -5.52 -9.05 -22.46
CA GLY A 198 -4.84 -10.34 -22.47
C GLY A 198 -3.39 -10.23 -21.97
N ARG A 199 -2.88 -11.30 -21.36
CA ARG A 199 -1.46 -11.45 -21.01
C ARG A 199 -0.66 -11.63 -22.30
N TYR A 200 0.25 -10.69 -22.61
CA TYR A 200 1.02 -10.72 -23.85
C TYR A 200 2.49 -11.14 -23.68
N ALA A 201 3.00 -11.15 -22.46
CA ALA A 201 4.31 -11.69 -22.13
C ALA A 201 4.27 -12.40 -20.79
N ALA A 202 5.07 -13.47 -20.64
CA ALA A 202 5.20 -14.22 -19.41
C ALA A 202 6.62 -14.78 -19.26
N SER A 203 7.13 -14.80 -18.05
CA SER A 203 8.43 -15.40 -17.72
C SER A 203 8.45 -15.93 -16.29
N TRP A 204 9.26 -16.95 -16.04
CA TRP A 204 9.45 -17.53 -14.72
C TRP A 204 10.66 -16.89 -14.02
N TYR A 205 10.48 -16.58 -12.74
CA TYR A 205 11.54 -16.06 -11.89
C TYR A 205 11.32 -16.47 -10.44
N ASN A 206 12.32 -17.04 -9.80
CA ASN A 206 12.27 -17.50 -8.40
C ASN A 206 11.03 -18.36 -8.06
N GLY A 207 10.66 -19.28 -8.99
CA GLY A 207 9.53 -20.20 -8.77
C GLY A 207 8.14 -19.62 -9.04
N HIS A 208 8.04 -18.38 -9.52
CA HIS A 208 6.78 -17.70 -9.84
C HIS A 208 6.72 -17.27 -11.30
N SER A 209 5.52 -17.18 -11.85
CA SER A 209 5.26 -16.65 -13.19
C SER A 209 4.85 -15.20 -13.11
N TYR A 210 5.63 -14.32 -13.74
CA TYR A 210 5.34 -12.90 -13.90
C TYR A 210 4.91 -12.60 -15.33
N GLY A 211 3.98 -11.67 -15.51
CA GLY A 211 3.49 -11.32 -16.83
C GLY A 211 3.24 -9.83 -17.02
N LEU A 212 3.33 -9.42 -18.28
CA LEU A 212 2.83 -8.13 -18.75
C LEU A 212 1.44 -8.34 -19.37
N TRP A 213 0.53 -7.42 -19.06
CA TRP A 213 -0.88 -7.51 -19.40
C TRP A 213 -1.33 -6.28 -20.19
N GLY A 214 -2.34 -6.42 -21.05
CA GLY A 214 -2.92 -5.27 -21.76
C GLY A 214 -3.44 -4.22 -20.78
N GLY A 215 -2.95 -2.97 -20.93
CA GLY A 215 -3.20 -1.88 -20.00
C GLY A 215 -2.35 -1.89 -18.74
N ASN A 216 -1.22 -2.62 -18.75
CA ASN A 216 -0.29 -2.72 -17.62
C ASN A 216 0.10 -1.34 -17.08
N HIS A 217 -0.12 -1.12 -15.79
CA HIS A 217 0.15 0.13 -15.10
C HIS A 217 0.51 -0.11 -13.64
N ALA A 218 1.58 0.50 -13.16
CA ALA A 218 1.96 0.44 -11.76
C ALA A 218 1.49 1.70 -11.02
N VAL A 219 0.95 1.49 -9.83
CA VAL A 219 0.42 2.55 -8.95
C VAL A 219 0.85 2.29 -7.51
N VAL A 220 0.76 3.30 -6.64
CA VAL A 220 0.96 3.10 -5.20
C VAL A 220 -0.39 2.97 -4.50
N LEU A 221 -0.65 1.80 -3.94
CA LEU A 221 -1.75 1.58 -3.01
C LEU A 221 -1.37 2.21 -1.67
N LYS A 222 -2.10 3.25 -1.27
CA LYS A 222 -1.79 4.07 -0.10
C LYS A 222 -2.86 4.05 0.99
N GLY A 223 -3.95 3.31 0.77
CA GLY A 223 -4.98 3.17 1.78
C GLY A 223 -6.18 2.34 1.32
N TYR A 224 -7.05 2.06 2.25
CA TYR A 224 -8.32 1.36 2.02
C TYR A 224 -9.40 1.84 3.01
N ASP A 225 -10.64 1.63 2.63
CA ASP A 225 -11.83 1.87 3.44
C ASP A 225 -12.81 0.73 3.17
N ASP A 226 -12.95 -0.18 4.12
CA ASP A 226 -13.81 -1.36 3.99
C ASP A 226 -15.29 -1.02 4.14
N GLU A 227 -15.63 0.07 4.81
CA GLU A 227 -17.00 0.51 4.98
C GLU A 227 -17.54 1.13 3.68
N GLU A 228 -16.72 1.91 2.97
CA GLU A 228 -17.05 2.48 1.66
C GLU A 228 -16.76 1.54 0.50
N GLY A 229 -16.00 0.46 0.73
CA GLY A 229 -15.59 -0.49 -0.31
C GLY A 229 -14.63 0.10 -1.34
N ILE A 230 -13.73 1.00 -0.92
CA ILE A 230 -12.78 1.69 -1.78
C ILE A 230 -11.33 1.48 -1.34
N VAL A 231 -10.41 1.75 -2.28
CA VAL A 231 -8.97 1.91 -2.03
C VAL A 231 -8.51 3.30 -2.45
N TYR A 232 -7.47 3.80 -1.80
CA TYR A 232 -6.81 5.07 -2.12
C TYR A 232 -5.51 4.77 -2.87
N VAL A 233 -5.31 5.45 -3.99
CA VAL A 233 -4.23 5.17 -4.93
C VAL A 233 -3.53 6.46 -5.35
N SER A 234 -2.19 6.48 -5.32
CA SER A 234 -1.36 7.45 -6.01
C SER A 234 -1.04 6.88 -7.39
N ASP A 235 -1.63 7.48 -8.43
CA ASP A 235 -1.58 7.03 -9.82
C ASP A 235 -0.84 8.07 -10.66
N SER A 236 0.27 7.70 -11.29
CA SER A 236 1.12 8.61 -12.06
C SER A 236 0.49 9.15 -13.36
N ILE A 237 -0.68 8.66 -13.75
CA ILE A 237 -1.46 9.15 -14.90
C ILE A 237 -2.67 9.96 -14.43
N SER A 238 -3.41 9.46 -13.44
CA SER A 238 -4.69 10.02 -13.01
C SER A 238 -4.58 10.91 -11.75
N GLY A 239 -3.43 10.94 -11.10
CA GLY A 239 -3.24 11.64 -9.82
C GLY A 239 -3.71 10.82 -8.62
N ASP A 240 -4.02 11.51 -7.52
CA ASP A 240 -4.60 10.87 -6.35
C ASP A 240 -6.07 10.54 -6.60
N VAL A 241 -6.39 9.25 -6.59
CA VAL A 241 -7.73 8.75 -6.91
C VAL A 241 -8.20 7.69 -5.92
N THR A 242 -9.51 7.51 -5.85
CA THR A 242 -10.13 6.33 -5.24
C THR A 242 -10.57 5.35 -6.33
N ARG A 243 -10.56 4.06 -6.00
CA ARG A 243 -11.02 2.98 -6.87
C ARG A 243 -11.95 2.06 -6.08
N ASP A 244 -12.91 1.42 -6.74
CA ASP A 244 -13.68 0.33 -6.13
C ASP A 244 -12.74 -0.79 -5.70
N ALA A 245 -12.78 -1.16 -4.42
CA ALA A 245 -11.82 -2.11 -3.84
C ALA A 245 -11.96 -3.51 -4.44
N LYS A 246 -13.19 -3.94 -4.75
CA LYS A 246 -13.43 -5.27 -5.35
C LYS A 246 -12.85 -5.36 -6.76
N VAL A 247 -13.08 -4.34 -7.59
CA VAL A 247 -12.54 -4.28 -8.95
C VAL A 247 -11.02 -4.18 -8.89
N PHE A 248 -10.49 -3.29 -8.07
CA PHE A 248 -9.04 -3.08 -7.92
C PHE A 248 -8.30 -4.36 -7.53
N PHE A 249 -8.73 -5.04 -6.47
CA PHE A 249 -8.08 -6.26 -6.02
C PHE A 249 -8.30 -7.44 -6.97
N SER A 250 -9.47 -7.54 -7.62
CA SER A 250 -9.68 -8.57 -8.65
C SER A 250 -8.75 -8.37 -9.85
N THR A 251 -8.58 -7.14 -10.32
CA THR A 251 -7.63 -6.78 -11.39
C THR A 251 -6.20 -7.11 -10.98
N TRP A 252 -5.78 -6.68 -9.78
CA TRP A 252 -4.46 -6.99 -9.23
C TRP A 252 -4.19 -8.52 -9.19
N GLN A 253 -5.16 -9.31 -8.73
CA GLN A 253 -5.05 -10.76 -8.71
C GLN A 253 -4.95 -11.37 -10.13
N MET A 254 -5.70 -10.86 -11.09
CA MET A 254 -5.60 -11.29 -12.49
C MET A 254 -4.24 -10.96 -13.10
N MET A 255 -3.58 -9.90 -12.63
CA MET A 255 -2.26 -9.43 -13.09
C MET A 255 -1.11 -10.01 -12.25
N ASP A 256 -1.22 -11.27 -11.86
CA ASP A 256 -0.22 -12.05 -11.13
C ASP A 256 0.06 -11.51 -9.71
N SER A 257 -0.84 -10.73 -9.11
CA SER A 257 -0.73 -10.21 -7.74
C SER A 257 0.62 -9.54 -7.45
N GLN A 258 1.15 -8.78 -8.39
CA GLN A 258 2.48 -8.18 -8.30
C GLN A 258 2.49 -7.00 -7.32
N ALA A 259 3.50 -6.97 -6.45
CA ALA A 259 3.63 -5.92 -5.44
C ALA A 259 5.07 -5.75 -4.94
N VAL A 260 5.43 -4.48 -4.64
CA VAL A 260 6.74 -4.10 -4.06
C VAL A 260 6.50 -3.22 -2.84
N ALA A 261 7.19 -3.51 -1.74
CA ALA A 261 7.21 -2.70 -0.52
C ALA A 261 8.62 -2.22 -0.19
N ILE A 262 8.72 -1.20 0.68
CA ILE A 262 9.98 -0.76 1.28
C ILE A 262 9.96 -1.12 2.78
N GLU A 263 11.02 -1.79 3.24
CA GLU A 263 11.17 -2.26 4.63
C GLU A 263 12.52 -1.84 5.22
#